data_49ac4c5f36ac89101059009e4521f5d1
#
_entry.id   49ac4c5f36ac89101059009e4521f5d1
#
_cell.length_a   1.000
_cell.length_b   1.000
_cell.length_c   1.000
_cell.angle_alpha   90.00
_cell.angle_beta   90.00
_cell.angle_gamma   90.00
#
_symmetry.space_group_name_H-M   'P 1'
#
loop_
_entity.id
_entity.type
_entity.pdbx_description
1 polymer ?
#
loop_
_entity_poly.entity_id
_entity_poly.type
_entity_poly.pdbx_seq_one_letter_code
_entity_poly.pdbx_strand_id
1 'polypeptide(L)'
;MVVQHNLQAANTNRQLGITTSAQAKSTEKLSSGYRINRAADDAAGLSISEKMRSQIHGLDKASSNAQDGISAVQTAEGALNEVHSMLQRMNELATQAANDTNTSTDRGAIKSEIDQLTSEVDRISSSTQFNTMNLLDGSFTGKKLQVGSLSGQAIDINVSAMSSTGLALTGLTVDTFANAGASMKKIQSAIETVSSTRSNLGAVQNRLEHTIANLDTTSENTSSAESRIRDTDMAKEMVTYSKNNILAQAGQSMLAQANQSTQ
;
A
#
# COMPACT_ATOMS: atom_id res chain seq x y z
N MET A 1 -13.60 -39.76 -64.11
CA MET A 1 -12.34 -39.55 -63.35
C MET A 1 -11.79 -38.19 -63.73
N VAL A 2 -11.73 -37.26 -62.83
CA VAL A 2 -11.09 -35.95 -63.03
C VAL A 2 -9.68 -36.04 -62.46
N VAL A 3 -8.73 -36.40 -63.29
CA VAL A 3 -7.33 -36.69 -62.87
C VAL A 3 -6.51 -35.42 -62.56
N GLN A 4 -6.91 -34.26 -63.11
CA GLN A 4 -6.10 -33.00 -62.97
C GLN A 4 -6.47 -32.17 -61.72
N HIS A 5 -7.66 -32.30 -61.13
CA HIS A 5 -8.09 -31.52 -59.96
C HIS A 5 -8.91 -32.38 -58.98
N ASN A 6 -8.24 -32.90 -57.95
CA ASN A 6 -8.94 -33.59 -56.86
C ASN A 6 -9.53 -32.57 -55.87
N LEU A 7 -10.76 -32.06 -56.21
CA LEU A 7 -11.47 -31.09 -55.38
C LEU A 7 -11.81 -31.62 -53.99
N GLN A 8 -12.01 -32.94 -53.87
CA GLN A 8 -12.35 -33.62 -52.61
C GLN A 8 -11.12 -33.64 -51.69
N ALA A 9 -9.94 -33.98 -52.20
CA ALA A 9 -8.68 -33.89 -51.44
C ALA A 9 -8.32 -32.47 -51.05
N ALA A 10 -8.48 -31.49 -52.00
CA ALA A 10 -8.24 -30.08 -51.71
C ALA A 10 -9.17 -29.52 -50.62
N ASN A 11 -10.45 -29.88 -50.62
CA ASN A 11 -11.39 -29.46 -49.59
C ASN A 11 -11.06 -30.11 -48.21
N THR A 12 -10.71 -31.41 -48.21
CA THR A 12 -10.31 -32.14 -47.01
C THR A 12 -9.02 -31.54 -46.41
N ASN A 13 -8.04 -31.21 -47.22
CA ASN A 13 -6.81 -30.57 -46.79
C ASN A 13 -7.07 -29.19 -46.22
N ARG A 14 -7.94 -28.38 -46.80
CA ARG A 14 -8.35 -27.08 -46.25
C ARG A 14 -9.02 -27.25 -44.87
N GLN A 15 -9.91 -28.24 -44.75
CA GLN A 15 -10.63 -28.54 -43.47
C GLN A 15 -9.65 -29.04 -42.40
N LEU A 16 -8.66 -29.85 -42.80
CA LEU A 16 -7.59 -30.30 -41.90
C LEU A 16 -6.76 -29.10 -41.43
N GLY A 17 -6.40 -28.17 -42.31
CA GLY A 17 -5.69 -26.93 -41.93
C GLY A 17 -6.47 -26.06 -40.94
N ILE A 18 -7.79 -25.93 -41.06
CA ILE A 18 -8.65 -25.23 -40.12
C ILE A 18 -8.63 -25.93 -38.77
N THR A 19 -8.75 -27.26 -38.75
CA THR A 19 -8.80 -28.07 -37.50
C THR A 19 -7.45 -28.00 -36.75
N THR A 20 -6.32 -28.12 -37.47
CA THR A 20 -4.98 -28.01 -36.88
C THR A 20 -4.71 -26.61 -36.32
N SER A 21 -5.17 -25.57 -37.01
CA SER A 21 -5.09 -24.18 -36.49
C SER A 21 -5.95 -23.97 -35.25
N ALA A 22 -7.16 -24.55 -35.20
CA ALA A 22 -8.02 -24.52 -34.00
C ALA A 22 -7.40 -25.29 -32.85
N GLN A 23 -6.79 -26.46 -33.10
CA GLN A 23 -6.06 -27.23 -32.09
C GLN A 23 -4.88 -26.45 -31.52
N ALA A 24 -4.08 -25.79 -32.36
CA ALA A 24 -2.96 -24.96 -31.92
C ALA A 24 -3.42 -23.80 -31.02
N LYS A 25 -4.54 -23.14 -31.37
CA LYS A 25 -5.14 -22.10 -30.52
C LYS A 25 -5.62 -22.66 -29.18
N SER A 26 -6.26 -23.82 -29.13
CA SER A 26 -6.65 -24.44 -27.87
C SER A 26 -5.44 -24.83 -27.02
N THR A 27 -4.34 -25.31 -27.65
CA THR A 27 -3.08 -25.58 -26.96
C THR A 27 -2.47 -24.31 -26.37
N GLU A 28 -2.49 -23.20 -27.12
CA GLU A 28 -2.00 -21.90 -26.64
C GLU A 28 -2.79 -21.43 -25.40
N LYS A 29 -4.12 -21.53 -25.41
CA LYS A 29 -4.98 -21.17 -24.28
C LYS A 29 -4.80 -22.08 -23.07
N LEU A 30 -4.69 -23.40 -23.29
CA LEU A 30 -4.45 -24.36 -22.22
C LEU A 30 -3.08 -24.18 -21.58
N SER A 31 -2.06 -23.82 -22.37
CA SER A 31 -0.69 -23.59 -21.87
C SER A 31 -0.55 -22.28 -21.11
N SER A 32 -1.24 -21.23 -21.57
CA SER A 32 -1.19 -19.90 -20.92
C SER A 32 -2.19 -19.75 -19.75
N GLY A 33 -3.26 -20.51 -19.75
CA GLY A 33 -4.40 -20.32 -18.87
C GLY A 33 -5.31 -19.16 -19.26
N TYR A 34 -4.96 -18.42 -20.32
CA TYR A 34 -5.72 -17.25 -20.76
C TYR A 34 -6.57 -17.52 -22.01
N ARG A 35 -7.78 -16.97 -22.01
CA ARG A 35 -8.67 -16.93 -23.17
C ARG A 35 -8.21 -15.95 -24.23
N ILE A 36 -7.63 -14.81 -23.77
CA ILE A 36 -7.14 -13.71 -24.60
C ILE A 36 -5.61 -13.67 -24.45
N ASN A 37 -4.90 -14.19 -25.46
CA ASN A 37 -3.44 -14.19 -25.51
C ASN A 37 -2.89 -13.06 -26.40
N ARG A 38 -3.62 -12.73 -27.45
CA ARG A 38 -3.19 -11.76 -28.47
C ARG A 38 -4.28 -10.72 -28.70
N ALA A 39 -3.89 -9.53 -29.14
CA ALA A 39 -4.83 -8.48 -29.51
C ALA A 39 -5.81 -8.91 -30.63
N ALA A 40 -5.41 -9.89 -31.46
CA ALA A 40 -6.25 -10.44 -32.52
C ALA A 40 -7.38 -11.35 -31.98
N ASP A 41 -7.30 -11.84 -30.74
CA ASP A 41 -8.35 -12.70 -30.14
C ASP A 41 -9.52 -11.85 -29.67
N ASP A 42 -9.24 -10.75 -28.96
CA ASP A 42 -10.22 -9.76 -28.49
C ASP A 42 -9.47 -8.46 -28.10
N ALA A 43 -9.45 -7.49 -28.99
CA ALA A 43 -8.76 -6.22 -28.77
C ALA A 43 -9.40 -5.38 -27.66
N ALA A 44 -10.74 -5.43 -27.54
CA ALA A 44 -11.46 -4.69 -26.52
C ALA A 44 -11.24 -5.32 -25.12
N GLY A 45 -11.41 -6.64 -25.03
CA GLY A 45 -11.18 -7.39 -23.79
C GLY A 45 -9.73 -7.28 -23.31
N LEU A 46 -8.75 -7.33 -24.22
CA LEU A 46 -7.35 -7.13 -23.87
C LEU A 46 -7.10 -5.73 -23.29
N SER A 47 -7.60 -4.68 -23.95
CA SER A 47 -7.43 -3.31 -23.46
C SER A 47 -8.05 -3.10 -22.08
N ILE A 48 -9.22 -3.69 -21.82
CA ILE A 48 -9.88 -3.61 -20.51
C ILE A 48 -9.08 -4.38 -19.46
N SER A 49 -8.63 -5.61 -19.76
CA SER A 49 -7.84 -6.41 -18.82
C SER A 49 -6.50 -5.75 -18.46
N GLU A 50 -5.81 -5.14 -19.42
CA GLU A 50 -4.56 -4.42 -19.17
C GLU A 50 -4.77 -3.19 -18.27
N LYS A 51 -5.89 -2.46 -18.44
CA LYS A 51 -6.26 -1.35 -17.54
C LYS A 51 -6.57 -1.87 -16.13
N MET A 52 -7.31 -2.97 -16.02
CA MET A 52 -7.62 -3.59 -14.72
C MET A 52 -6.35 -4.10 -14.04
N ARG A 53 -5.43 -4.73 -14.75
CA ARG A 53 -4.13 -5.16 -14.20
C ARG A 53 -3.28 -3.99 -13.71
N SER A 54 -3.22 -2.92 -14.48
CA SER A 54 -2.56 -1.69 -14.05
C SER A 54 -3.20 -1.13 -12.77
N GLN A 55 -4.52 -1.19 -12.68
CA GLN A 55 -5.25 -0.77 -11.48
C GLN A 55 -4.97 -1.68 -10.28
N ILE A 56 -4.98 -3.00 -10.44
CA ILE A 56 -4.64 -3.98 -9.39
C ILE A 56 -3.24 -3.69 -8.84
N HIS A 57 -2.22 -3.60 -9.72
CA HIS A 57 -0.86 -3.27 -9.29
C HIS A 57 -0.76 -1.92 -8.58
N GLY A 58 -1.56 -0.93 -9.03
CA GLY A 58 -1.66 0.36 -8.36
C GLY A 58 -2.27 0.27 -6.96
N LEU A 59 -3.33 -0.53 -6.80
CA LEU A 59 -4.00 -0.76 -5.51
C LEU A 59 -3.11 -1.54 -4.53
N ASP A 60 -2.43 -2.59 -4.99
CA ASP A 60 -1.50 -3.37 -4.18
C ASP A 60 -0.33 -2.50 -3.68
N LYS A 61 0.20 -1.62 -4.55
CA LYS A 61 1.23 -0.67 -4.14
C LYS A 61 0.71 0.38 -3.17
N ALA A 62 -0.54 0.83 -3.36
CA ALA A 62 -1.20 1.76 -2.46
C ALA A 62 -1.43 1.13 -1.07
N SER A 63 -1.82 -0.15 -0.99
CA SER A 63 -1.92 -0.90 0.27
C SER A 63 -0.56 -0.98 0.97
N SER A 64 0.52 -1.29 0.24
CA SER A 64 1.89 -1.26 0.79
C SER A 64 2.29 0.12 1.29
N ASN A 65 2.00 1.19 0.55
CA ASN A 65 2.28 2.57 0.97
C ASN A 65 1.51 2.95 2.25
N ALA A 66 0.27 2.48 2.38
CA ALA A 66 -0.52 2.70 3.60
C ALA A 66 0.08 1.98 4.81
N GLN A 67 0.60 0.75 4.64
CA GLN A 67 1.32 0.03 5.70
C GLN A 67 2.62 0.73 6.11
N ASP A 68 3.39 1.26 5.14
CA ASP A 68 4.57 2.09 5.43
C ASP A 68 4.18 3.35 6.21
N GLY A 69 3.05 3.95 5.87
CA GLY A 69 2.49 5.09 6.59
C GLY A 69 2.12 4.76 8.03
N ILE A 70 1.49 3.61 8.28
CA ILE A 70 1.19 3.12 9.64
C ILE A 70 2.48 2.95 10.42
N SER A 71 3.51 2.35 9.83
CA SER A 71 4.81 2.15 10.49
C SER A 71 5.48 3.47 10.88
N ALA A 72 5.40 4.49 10.03
CA ALA A 72 5.91 5.83 10.33
C ALA A 72 5.12 6.50 11.47
N VAL A 73 3.78 6.38 11.45
CA VAL A 73 2.90 6.91 12.50
C VAL A 73 3.18 6.23 13.84
N GLN A 74 3.33 4.91 13.88
CA GLN A 74 3.64 4.16 15.10
C GLN A 74 5.01 4.52 15.67
N THR A 75 6.01 4.75 14.79
CA THR A 75 7.34 5.21 15.22
C THR A 75 7.26 6.59 15.87
N ALA A 76 6.50 7.52 15.26
CA ALA A 76 6.28 8.84 15.82
C ALA A 76 5.50 8.79 17.15
N GLU A 77 4.46 7.96 17.22
CA GLU A 77 3.65 7.80 18.45
C GLU A 77 4.47 7.21 19.60
N GLY A 78 5.31 6.22 19.35
CA GLY A 78 6.21 5.65 20.35
C GLY A 78 7.13 6.71 20.94
N ALA A 79 7.75 7.54 20.12
CA ALA A 79 8.59 8.63 20.57
C ALA A 79 7.79 9.73 21.33
N LEU A 80 6.58 10.05 20.87
CA LEU A 80 5.70 11.00 21.54
C LEU A 80 5.21 10.49 22.92
N ASN A 81 5.10 9.19 23.11
CA ASN A 81 4.78 8.61 24.39
C ASN A 81 5.89 8.85 25.43
N GLU A 82 7.17 8.74 25.01
CA GLU A 82 8.31 9.06 25.86
C GLU A 82 8.37 10.57 26.17
N VAL A 83 8.14 11.42 25.15
CA VAL A 83 8.04 12.87 25.36
C VAL A 83 6.92 13.22 26.35
N HIS A 84 5.76 12.58 26.24
CA HIS A 84 4.65 12.78 27.17
C HIS A 84 5.02 12.40 28.60
N SER A 85 5.69 11.26 28.80
CA SER A 85 6.15 10.81 30.11
C SER A 85 7.17 11.80 30.73
N MET A 86 8.09 12.33 29.92
CA MET A 86 9.02 13.34 30.37
C MET A 86 8.34 14.66 30.75
N LEU A 87 7.36 15.10 29.98
CA LEU A 87 6.58 16.30 30.30
C LEU A 87 5.78 16.13 31.59
N GLN A 88 5.23 14.95 31.85
CA GLN A 88 4.59 14.65 33.15
C GLN A 88 5.59 14.75 34.28
N ARG A 89 6.81 14.19 34.13
CA ARG A 89 7.87 14.31 35.11
C ARG A 89 8.29 15.76 35.37
N MET A 90 8.43 16.55 34.27
CA MET A 90 8.72 17.98 34.38
C MET A 90 7.62 18.75 35.14
N ASN A 91 6.33 18.37 34.92
CA ASN A 91 5.22 19.00 35.66
C ASN A 91 5.24 18.64 37.17
N GLU A 92 5.60 17.42 37.51
CA GLU A 92 5.81 17.02 38.93
C GLU A 92 6.92 17.83 39.58
N LEU A 93 8.07 17.95 38.86
CA LEU A 93 9.22 18.74 39.33
C LEU A 93 8.89 20.22 39.49
N ALA A 94 8.17 20.80 38.55
CA ALA A 94 7.71 22.18 38.63
C ALA A 94 6.74 22.39 39.81
N THR A 95 5.85 21.42 40.03
CA THR A 95 4.94 21.44 41.20
C THR A 95 5.71 21.33 42.51
N GLN A 96 6.74 20.47 42.56
CA GLN A 96 7.61 20.36 43.74
C GLN A 96 8.36 21.66 43.99
N ALA A 97 8.91 22.30 42.97
CA ALA A 97 9.64 23.56 43.07
C ALA A 97 8.74 24.73 43.51
N ALA A 98 7.43 24.68 43.24
CA ALA A 98 6.45 25.68 43.68
C ALA A 98 6.19 25.65 45.19
N ASN A 99 6.68 24.65 45.91
CA ASN A 99 6.52 24.61 47.34
C ASN A 99 7.56 25.49 48.04
N ASP A 100 7.11 26.42 48.89
CA ASP A 100 7.97 27.36 49.63
C ASP A 100 8.82 26.71 50.74
N THR A 101 8.63 25.42 51.00
CA THR A 101 9.52 24.66 51.91
C THR A 101 10.87 24.32 51.28
N ASN A 102 11.01 24.47 49.93
CA ASN A 102 12.25 24.21 49.24
C ASN A 102 13.22 25.44 49.32
N THR A 103 14.48 25.14 49.62
CA THR A 103 15.54 26.15 49.56
C THR A 103 15.90 26.51 48.12
N SER A 104 16.67 27.60 47.95
CA SER A 104 17.17 27.95 46.60
C SER A 104 18.08 26.89 46.03
N THR A 105 18.81 26.15 46.85
CA THR A 105 19.66 25.02 46.42
C THR A 105 18.82 23.86 45.92
N ASP A 106 17.73 23.53 46.59
CA ASP A 106 16.82 22.45 46.20
C ASP A 106 16.15 22.80 44.86
N ARG A 107 15.67 24.03 44.71
CA ARG A 107 15.10 24.53 43.46
C ARG A 107 16.15 24.53 42.31
N GLY A 108 17.44 24.80 42.63
CA GLY A 108 18.52 24.67 41.68
C GLY A 108 18.75 23.24 41.19
N ALA A 109 18.65 22.24 42.09
CA ALA A 109 18.73 20.84 41.73
C ALA A 109 17.54 20.40 40.82
N ILE A 110 16.32 20.80 41.20
CA ILE A 110 15.11 20.56 40.42
C ILE A 110 15.24 21.20 38.99
N LYS A 111 15.75 22.44 38.96
CA LYS A 111 15.98 23.11 37.65
C LYS A 111 16.94 22.34 36.76
N SER A 112 18.01 21.80 37.31
CA SER A 112 18.97 20.98 36.59
C SER A 112 18.33 19.72 36.00
N GLU A 113 17.43 19.05 36.74
CA GLU A 113 16.68 17.90 36.23
C GLU A 113 15.73 18.30 35.09
N ILE A 114 15.01 19.42 35.22
CA ILE A 114 14.14 19.96 34.17
C ILE A 114 14.95 20.29 32.92
N ASP A 115 16.14 20.86 33.04
CA ASP A 115 17.01 21.20 31.89
C ASP A 115 17.50 19.92 31.17
N GLN A 116 17.84 18.87 31.93
CA GLN A 116 18.22 17.58 31.33
C GLN A 116 17.02 16.94 30.59
N LEU A 117 15.83 16.94 31.19
CA LEU A 117 14.62 16.44 30.52
C LEU A 117 14.29 17.26 29.27
N THR A 118 14.45 18.58 29.29
CA THR A 118 14.27 19.43 28.11
C THR A 118 15.26 19.09 27.00
N SER A 119 16.53 18.85 27.35
CA SER A 119 17.57 18.43 26.41
C SER A 119 17.26 17.04 25.83
N GLU A 120 16.69 16.14 26.62
CA GLU A 120 16.29 14.82 26.15
C GLU A 120 15.07 14.87 25.20
N VAL A 121 14.12 15.78 25.43
CA VAL A 121 13.03 16.07 24.48
C VAL A 121 13.60 16.53 23.15
N ASP A 122 14.59 17.43 23.16
CA ASP A 122 15.25 17.87 21.91
C ASP A 122 16.00 16.74 21.22
N ARG A 123 16.67 15.89 22.00
CA ARG A 123 17.36 14.71 21.44
C ARG A 123 16.37 13.76 20.76
N ILE A 124 15.24 13.43 21.41
CA ILE A 124 14.21 12.57 20.83
C ILE A 124 13.62 13.21 19.58
N SER A 125 13.32 14.51 19.62
CA SER A 125 12.77 15.22 18.47
C SER A 125 13.70 15.17 17.25
N SER A 126 15.02 15.25 17.45
CA SER A 126 16.01 15.24 16.38
C SER A 126 16.43 13.83 15.94
N SER A 127 16.36 12.84 16.84
CA SER A 127 16.84 11.48 16.56
C SER A 127 15.75 10.54 16.05
N THR A 128 14.47 10.88 16.24
CA THR A 128 13.37 10.03 15.77
C THR A 128 13.20 10.14 14.27
N GLN A 129 13.59 9.07 13.57
CA GLN A 129 13.60 9.03 12.11
C GLN A 129 12.86 7.79 11.59
N PHE A 130 12.26 7.94 10.42
CA PHE A 130 11.76 6.84 9.61
C PHE A 130 12.34 7.00 8.19
N ASN A 131 13.05 6.01 7.72
CA ASN A 131 13.75 6.06 6.42
C ASN A 131 14.57 7.36 6.24
N THR A 132 15.42 7.71 7.22
CA THR A 132 16.26 8.92 7.23
C THR A 132 15.51 10.27 7.28
N MET A 133 14.18 10.25 7.35
CA MET A 133 13.36 11.45 7.51
C MET A 133 13.03 11.65 8.99
N ASN A 134 13.33 12.84 9.51
CA ASN A 134 12.93 13.21 10.86
C ASN A 134 11.41 13.35 10.93
N LEU A 135 10.81 12.79 12.00
CA LEU A 135 9.36 12.79 12.17
C LEU A 135 8.85 13.89 13.09
N LEU A 136 9.69 14.36 14.05
CA LEU A 136 9.27 15.23 15.16
C LEU A 136 9.91 16.62 15.15
N ASP A 137 10.76 16.93 14.17
CA ASP A 137 11.45 18.23 14.06
C ASP A 137 10.60 19.32 13.37
N GLY A 138 9.39 18.99 12.92
CA GLY A 138 8.50 19.87 12.17
C GLY A 138 8.66 19.81 10.65
N SER A 139 9.66 19.07 10.14
CA SER A 139 9.82 18.87 8.69
C SER A 139 8.82 17.87 8.11
N PHE A 140 8.18 17.07 8.96
CA PHE A 140 7.21 16.07 8.58
C PHE A 140 5.78 16.62 8.53
N THR A 141 5.62 17.76 7.85
CA THR A 141 4.33 18.44 7.67
C THR A 141 3.92 18.39 6.20
N GLY A 142 2.65 18.12 5.92
CA GLY A 142 2.13 18.04 4.55
C GLY A 142 2.64 16.83 3.76
N LYS A 143 3.14 15.79 4.42
CA LYS A 143 3.57 14.57 3.74
C LYS A 143 2.37 13.78 3.26
N LYS A 144 2.37 13.47 1.97
CA LYS A 144 1.25 12.78 1.30
C LYS A 144 1.59 11.33 1.07
N LEU A 145 0.74 10.45 1.58
CA LEU A 145 0.77 9.03 1.27
C LEU A 145 -0.20 8.76 0.12
N GLN A 146 0.32 8.28 -0.99
CA GLN A 146 -0.52 7.85 -2.10
C GLN A 146 -1.17 6.50 -1.76
N VAL A 147 -2.46 6.53 -1.47
CA VAL A 147 -3.28 5.39 -1.02
C VAL A 147 -4.33 4.99 -2.06
N GLY A 148 -4.03 5.19 -3.32
CA GLY A 148 -4.90 4.77 -4.41
C GLY A 148 -4.16 4.73 -5.73
N SER A 149 -4.75 4.05 -6.72
CA SER A 149 -4.17 3.84 -8.06
C SER A 149 -4.21 5.08 -8.96
N LEU A 150 -4.95 6.13 -8.57
CA LEU A 150 -5.12 7.34 -9.37
C LEU A 150 -4.46 8.55 -8.67
N SER A 151 -4.05 9.54 -9.47
CA SER A 151 -3.50 10.79 -8.97
C SER A 151 -4.50 11.52 -8.06
N GLY A 152 -4.01 12.08 -6.96
CA GLY A 152 -4.83 12.82 -6.00
C GLY A 152 -5.48 11.97 -4.89
N GLN A 153 -5.37 10.64 -4.95
CA GLN A 153 -5.85 9.75 -3.90
C GLN A 153 -4.78 9.63 -2.80
N ALA A 154 -4.61 10.68 -2.00
CA ALA A 154 -3.60 10.72 -0.96
C ALA A 154 -4.21 11.03 0.42
N ILE A 155 -3.56 10.53 1.47
CA ILE A 155 -3.82 10.89 2.87
C ILE A 155 -2.63 11.71 3.36
N ASP A 156 -2.92 12.88 3.93
CA ASP A 156 -1.91 13.77 4.47
C ASP A 156 -1.58 13.36 5.91
N ILE A 157 -0.29 13.29 6.22
CA ILE A 157 0.23 13.14 7.58
C ILE A 157 0.91 14.45 7.96
N ASN A 158 0.51 14.98 9.11
CA ASN A 158 1.07 16.20 9.66
C ASN A 158 1.56 15.95 11.08
N VAL A 159 2.84 16.18 11.31
CA VAL A 159 3.45 16.18 12.64
C VAL A 159 4.11 17.52 12.84
N SER A 160 3.63 18.26 13.83
CA SER A 160 4.21 19.55 14.23
C SER A 160 5.58 19.35 14.91
N ALA A 161 6.37 20.42 15.00
CA ALA A 161 7.62 20.37 15.74
C ALA A 161 7.38 20.05 17.23
N MET A 162 8.02 19.01 17.71
CA MET A 162 7.93 18.52 19.09
C MET A 162 9.24 18.75 19.87
N SER A 163 10.08 19.66 19.39
CA SER A 163 11.25 20.14 20.10
C SER A 163 10.86 21.07 21.26
N SER A 164 11.80 21.34 22.16
CA SER A 164 11.61 22.30 23.26
C SER A 164 11.12 23.66 22.77
N THR A 165 11.61 24.09 21.61
CA THR A 165 11.17 25.34 20.97
C THR A 165 9.73 25.22 20.42
N GLY A 166 9.39 24.12 19.77
CA GLY A 166 8.05 23.87 19.22
C GLY A 166 6.97 23.71 20.30
N LEU A 167 7.35 23.18 21.45
CA LEU A 167 6.51 23.02 22.64
C LEU A 167 6.55 24.22 23.60
N ALA A 168 7.24 25.31 23.25
CA ALA A 168 7.40 26.50 24.07
C ALA A 168 7.98 26.23 25.48
N LEU A 169 8.85 25.23 25.62
CA LEU A 169 9.52 24.84 26.86
C LEU A 169 10.82 25.61 27.11
N THR A 170 11.17 26.54 26.23
CA THR A 170 12.38 27.35 26.39
C THR A 170 12.23 28.32 27.54
N GLY A 171 13.33 28.48 28.33
CA GLY A 171 13.39 29.43 29.44
C GLY A 171 12.47 29.10 30.62
N LEU A 172 12.27 27.78 30.89
CA LEU A 172 11.60 27.35 32.13
C LEU A 172 12.45 27.74 33.32
N THR A 173 11.84 28.40 34.28
CA THR A 173 12.48 28.80 35.57
C THR A 173 11.61 28.36 36.72
N VAL A 174 12.23 27.90 37.80
CA VAL A 174 11.56 27.37 38.99
C VAL A 174 12.14 27.94 40.29
N ASP A 175 12.84 29.07 40.20
CA ASP A 175 13.53 29.76 41.29
C ASP A 175 12.57 30.38 42.31
N THR A 176 11.37 30.77 41.86
CA THR A 176 10.34 31.35 42.71
C THR A 176 9.01 30.63 42.52
N PHE A 177 8.10 30.77 43.50
CA PHE A 177 6.72 30.23 43.35
C PHE A 177 6.03 30.71 42.08
N ALA A 178 6.15 32.01 41.74
CA ALA A 178 5.52 32.58 40.57
C ALA A 178 6.10 32.01 39.25
N ASN A 179 7.43 31.85 39.21
CA ASN A 179 8.12 31.30 38.02
C ASN A 179 7.84 29.79 37.85
N ALA A 180 7.81 29.05 38.95
CA ALA A 180 7.39 27.65 38.94
C ALA A 180 5.95 27.50 38.43
N GLY A 181 5.02 28.35 38.84
CA GLY A 181 3.64 28.38 38.33
C GLY A 181 3.54 28.74 36.84
N ALA A 182 4.37 29.67 36.37
CA ALA A 182 4.43 30.00 34.94
C ALA A 182 4.99 28.83 34.12
N SER A 183 6.02 28.16 34.64
CA SER A 183 6.61 26.96 34.02
C SER A 183 5.63 25.79 33.96
N MET A 184 4.86 25.56 35.04
CA MET A 184 3.77 24.54 35.03
C MET A 184 2.76 24.78 33.92
N LYS A 185 2.31 26.03 33.71
CA LYS A 185 1.37 26.35 32.64
C LYS A 185 1.95 26.03 31.26
N LYS A 186 3.20 26.36 31.01
CA LYS A 186 3.88 26.04 29.76
C LYS A 186 3.97 24.52 29.54
N ILE A 187 4.34 23.76 30.56
CA ILE A 187 4.44 22.31 30.52
C ILE A 187 3.04 21.67 30.27
N GLN A 188 1.99 22.19 30.93
CA GLN A 188 0.62 21.72 30.69
C GLN A 188 0.17 21.96 29.23
N SER A 189 0.43 23.15 28.68
CA SER A 189 0.14 23.42 27.26
C SER A 189 0.94 22.51 26.33
N ALA A 190 2.19 22.19 26.68
CA ALA A 190 2.98 21.22 25.91
C ALA A 190 2.37 19.80 25.96
N ILE A 191 1.90 19.36 27.13
CA ILE A 191 1.20 18.08 27.30
C ILE A 191 -0.07 18.02 26.44
N GLU A 192 -0.85 19.11 26.41
CA GLU A 192 -2.04 19.21 25.56
C GLU A 192 -1.69 19.14 24.06
N THR A 193 -0.62 19.81 23.64
CA THR A 193 -0.14 19.79 22.25
C THR A 193 0.31 18.38 21.84
N VAL A 194 1.10 17.71 22.67
CA VAL A 194 1.54 16.33 22.43
C VAL A 194 0.35 15.36 22.38
N SER A 195 -0.60 15.49 23.33
CA SER A 195 -1.81 14.67 23.39
C SER A 195 -2.68 14.87 22.15
N SER A 196 -2.88 16.10 21.69
CA SER A 196 -3.61 16.41 20.47
C SER A 196 -2.94 15.81 19.24
N THR A 197 -1.62 15.91 19.15
CA THR A 197 -0.86 15.32 18.04
C THR A 197 -0.97 13.81 18.03
N ARG A 198 -0.85 13.15 19.18
CA ARG A 198 -1.05 11.70 19.31
C ARG A 198 -2.47 11.28 18.90
N SER A 199 -3.48 12.03 19.32
CA SER A 199 -4.87 11.78 18.92
C SER A 199 -5.05 11.87 17.40
N ASN A 200 -4.45 12.87 16.78
CA ASN A 200 -4.48 13.04 15.32
C ASN A 200 -3.76 11.89 14.60
N LEU A 201 -2.60 11.45 15.10
CA LEU A 201 -1.88 10.29 14.56
C LEU A 201 -2.68 9.01 14.68
N GLY A 202 -3.33 8.76 15.83
CA GLY A 202 -4.23 7.62 16.02
C GLY A 202 -5.42 7.66 15.04
N ALA A 203 -6.00 8.84 14.80
CA ALA A 203 -7.07 8.98 13.81
C ALA A 203 -6.59 8.70 12.38
N VAL A 204 -5.37 9.13 12.03
CA VAL A 204 -4.74 8.83 10.73
C VAL A 204 -4.47 7.33 10.60
N GLN A 205 -3.97 6.68 11.66
CA GLN A 205 -3.76 5.24 11.65
C GLN A 205 -5.06 4.47 11.37
N ASN A 206 -6.14 4.78 12.10
CA ASN A 206 -7.45 4.17 11.87
C ASN A 206 -7.93 4.39 10.41
N ARG A 207 -7.74 5.60 9.87
CA ARG A 207 -8.08 5.88 8.46
C ARG A 207 -7.28 5.02 7.49
N LEU A 208 -5.98 4.84 7.74
CA LEU A 208 -5.11 4.00 6.91
C LEU A 208 -5.53 2.53 6.97
N GLU A 209 -5.87 2.00 8.15
CA GLU A 209 -6.37 0.63 8.33
C GLU A 209 -7.67 0.39 7.55
N HIS A 210 -8.64 1.30 7.66
CA HIS A 210 -9.87 1.22 6.86
C HIS A 210 -9.61 1.38 5.36
N THR A 211 -8.63 2.19 4.99
CA THR A 211 -8.23 2.36 3.58
C THR A 211 -7.62 1.07 3.04
N ILE A 212 -6.73 0.40 3.78
CA ILE A 212 -6.15 -0.90 3.40
C ILE A 212 -7.26 -1.93 3.15
N ALA A 213 -8.19 -2.08 4.10
CA ALA A 213 -9.30 -3.02 3.95
C ALA A 213 -10.17 -2.73 2.69
N ASN A 214 -10.37 -1.46 2.36
CA ASN A 214 -11.09 -1.06 1.14
C ASN A 214 -10.27 -1.34 -0.13
N LEU A 215 -8.95 -1.05 -0.10
CA LEU A 215 -8.05 -1.32 -1.22
C LEU A 215 -7.97 -2.80 -1.54
N ASP A 216 -7.82 -3.64 -0.51
CA ASP A 216 -7.74 -5.10 -0.65
C ASP A 216 -9.05 -5.66 -1.24
N THR A 217 -10.20 -5.21 -0.74
CA THR A 217 -11.52 -5.61 -1.29
C THR A 217 -11.67 -5.14 -2.74
N THR A 218 -11.21 -3.94 -3.07
CA THR A 218 -11.27 -3.39 -4.43
C THR A 218 -10.33 -4.14 -5.37
N SER A 219 -9.12 -4.48 -4.91
CA SER A 219 -8.14 -5.28 -5.66
C SER A 219 -8.69 -6.67 -5.96
N GLU A 220 -9.28 -7.36 -4.97
CA GLU A 220 -9.91 -8.66 -5.12
C GLU A 220 -11.06 -8.65 -6.13
N ASN A 221 -11.97 -7.67 -6.01
CA ASN A 221 -13.09 -7.53 -6.94
C ASN A 221 -12.62 -7.22 -8.38
N THR A 222 -11.61 -6.38 -8.52
CA THR A 222 -11.03 -6.04 -9.83
C THR A 222 -10.31 -7.23 -10.43
N SER A 223 -9.56 -8.00 -9.63
CA SER A 223 -8.91 -9.25 -10.05
C SER A 223 -9.92 -10.31 -10.49
N SER A 224 -11.03 -10.46 -9.73
CA SER A 224 -12.13 -11.36 -10.11
C SER A 224 -12.79 -10.93 -11.42
N ALA A 225 -12.93 -9.64 -11.67
CA ALA A 225 -13.48 -9.12 -12.93
C ALA A 225 -12.51 -9.32 -14.10
N GLU A 226 -11.21 -9.10 -13.88
CA GLU A 226 -10.16 -9.33 -14.87
C GLU A 226 -10.08 -10.82 -15.26
N SER A 227 -10.13 -11.72 -14.27
CA SER A 227 -10.16 -13.16 -14.47
C SER A 227 -11.33 -13.58 -15.38
N ARG A 228 -12.54 -13.07 -15.17
CA ARG A 228 -13.70 -13.34 -16.04
C ARG A 228 -13.50 -12.87 -17.49
N ILE A 229 -12.68 -11.83 -17.70
CA ILE A 229 -12.40 -11.32 -19.05
C ILE A 229 -11.29 -12.12 -19.70
N ARG A 230 -10.22 -12.42 -18.99
CA ARG A 230 -8.97 -12.91 -19.57
C ARG A 230 -8.73 -14.40 -19.38
N ASP A 231 -9.20 -15.01 -18.29
CA ASP A 231 -8.92 -16.40 -18.00
C ASP A 231 -9.77 -17.34 -18.83
N THR A 232 -9.24 -18.53 -19.11
CA THR A 232 -9.96 -19.59 -19.83
C THR A 232 -10.55 -20.60 -18.84
N ASP A 233 -11.74 -21.10 -19.20
CA ASP A 233 -12.29 -22.30 -18.56
C ASP A 233 -11.53 -23.52 -19.08
N MET A 234 -10.62 -24.04 -18.25
CA MET A 234 -9.74 -25.15 -18.60
C MET A 234 -10.52 -26.41 -18.96
N ALA A 235 -11.64 -26.70 -18.28
CA ALA A 235 -12.44 -27.89 -18.54
C ALA A 235 -13.08 -27.81 -19.93
N LYS A 236 -13.68 -26.68 -20.26
CA LYS A 236 -14.29 -26.43 -21.57
C LYS A 236 -13.28 -26.42 -22.71
N GLU A 237 -12.12 -25.82 -22.48
CA GLU A 237 -11.06 -25.75 -23.50
C GLU A 237 -10.40 -27.12 -23.72
N MET A 238 -10.26 -27.98 -22.68
CA MET A 238 -9.81 -29.37 -22.82
C MET A 238 -10.76 -30.20 -23.67
N VAL A 239 -12.09 -30.03 -23.50
CA VAL A 239 -13.07 -30.67 -24.36
C VAL A 239 -12.93 -30.22 -25.82
N THR A 240 -12.71 -28.91 -26.02
CA THR A 240 -12.47 -28.34 -27.36
C THR A 240 -11.18 -28.86 -27.99
N TYR A 241 -10.10 -28.94 -27.21
CA TYR A 241 -8.84 -29.53 -27.65
C TYR A 241 -8.99 -31.01 -28.05
N SER A 242 -9.63 -31.83 -27.19
CA SER A 242 -9.86 -33.25 -27.44
C SER A 242 -10.70 -33.48 -28.70
N LYS A 243 -11.76 -32.68 -28.90
CA LYS A 243 -12.55 -32.67 -30.12
C LYS A 243 -11.73 -32.39 -31.36
N ASN A 244 -10.91 -31.32 -31.30
CA ASN A 244 -10.08 -30.92 -32.43
C ASN A 244 -8.97 -31.94 -32.74
N ASN A 245 -8.43 -32.60 -31.70
CA ASN A 245 -7.48 -33.71 -31.86
C ASN A 245 -8.09 -34.91 -32.59
N ILE A 246 -9.29 -35.34 -32.18
CA ILE A 246 -10.03 -36.42 -32.85
C ILE A 246 -10.36 -36.04 -34.30
N LEU A 247 -10.80 -34.80 -34.55
CA LEU A 247 -11.10 -34.30 -35.88
C LEU A 247 -9.85 -34.21 -36.77
N ALA A 248 -8.69 -33.87 -36.22
CA ALA A 248 -7.43 -33.85 -36.94
C ALA A 248 -7.02 -35.27 -37.41
N GLN A 249 -7.15 -36.26 -36.48
CA GLN A 249 -6.87 -37.67 -36.81
C GLN A 249 -7.84 -38.22 -37.86
N ALA A 250 -9.15 -37.95 -37.72
CA ALA A 250 -10.14 -38.29 -38.72
C ALA A 250 -9.91 -37.61 -40.06
N GLY A 251 -9.54 -36.31 -40.02
CA GLY A 251 -9.22 -35.54 -41.23
C GLY A 251 -8.02 -36.10 -42.01
N GLN A 252 -6.99 -36.55 -41.30
CA GLN A 252 -5.84 -37.22 -41.94
C GLN A 252 -6.24 -38.53 -42.61
N SER A 253 -7.08 -39.34 -41.95
CA SER A 253 -7.59 -40.59 -42.52
C SER A 253 -8.50 -40.35 -43.74
N MET A 254 -9.34 -39.30 -43.66
CA MET A 254 -10.21 -38.90 -44.78
C MET A 254 -9.42 -38.34 -45.96
N LEU A 255 -8.31 -37.60 -45.71
CA LEU A 255 -7.41 -37.11 -46.77
C LEU A 255 -6.75 -38.29 -47.48
N ALA A 256 -6.28 -39.30 -46.73
CA ALA A 256 -5.70 -40.52 -47.32
C ALA A 256 -6.77 -41.26 -48.20
N GLN A 257 -8.01 -41.38 -47.72
CA GLN A 257 -9.11 -41.99 -48.48
C GLN A 257 -9.45 -41.19 -49.76
N ALA A 258 -9.51 -39.84 -49.65
CA ALA A 258 -9.77 -38.95 -50.80
C ALA A 258 -8.68 -39.04 -51.87
N ASN A 259 -7.42 -39.26 -51.48
CA ASN A 259 -6.32 -39.49 -52.42
C ASN A 259 -6.38 -40.84 -53.10
N GLN A 260 -6.87 -41.89 -52.39
CA GLN A 260 -7.05 -43.22 -52.96
C GLN A 260 -8.25 -43.31 -53.91
N SER A 261 -9.31 -42.55 -53.67
CA SER A 261 -10.52 -42.60 -54.52
C SER A 261 -10.35 -42.04 -55.94
N THR A 262 -9.21 -41.38 -56.23
CA THR A 262 -8.87 -40.83 -57.51
C THR A 262 -7.86 -41.69 -58.29
N GLN A 263 -7.26 -42.69 -57.65
CA GLN A 263 -6.50 -43.76 -58.34
C GLN A 263 -7.43 -44.86 -58.84
#